data_9d386a8b68120874342309c9d83d0b59
#
_entry.id   9d386a8b68120874342309c9d83d0b59
#
_cell.length_a   1.000
_cell.length_b   1.000
_cell.length_c   1.000
_cell.angle_alpha   90.00
_cell.angle_beta   90.00
_cell.angle_gamma   90.00
#
_symmetry.space_group_name_H-M   'P 1'
#
loop_
_entity.id
_entity.type
_entity.pdbx_description
1 polymer ?
#
loop_
_entity_poly.entity_id
_entity_poly.type
_entity_poly.pdbx_seq_one_letter_code
_entity_poly.pdbx_strand_id
1 'polypeptide(L)'
;MPTNTVNEEKFRRCEKVIKECIDFASRFLEIIPPLQVMLEDCPSQRFPTKYNAAESDNRNIWINLPWMLERIDDHTDDVEFFIFHELRHIHQLNCIGLKNSGQVFPEEKSRVEKWEYGFNHYVRNVDAASQSQNVTQEVEIDANAYGIVLVNLYHLDDDMEIHLSLPREAAALADPRSKQYFQTEKKVVDYLQERGYTTKSSQAGQPKQSGTYIREHKKISPNAPCPCGSGKKFKKCCRGNGKYD
;
A
#
# COMPACT_ATOMS: atom_id res chain seq x y z
N MET A 1 -0.68 32.84 19.67
CA MET A 1 0.23 31.76 19.32
C MET A 1 -0.55 30.48 19.05
N PRO A 2 -1.05 30.24 17.83
CA PRO A 2 -1.78 29.00 17.49
C PRO A 2 -0.95 27.95 16.75
N THR A 3 0.37 28.15 16.57
CA THR A 3 1.19 27.30 15.69
C THR A 3 1.61 25.96 16.26
N ASN A 4 1.56 25.73 17.59
CA ASN A 4 1.94 24.44 18.17
C ASN A 4 0.81 23.38 18.11
N THR A 5 -0.43 23.79 18.26
CA THR A 5 -1.57 22.85 18.28
C THR A 5 -1.87 22.23 16.92
N VAL A 6 -1.76 23.00 15.84
CA VAL A 6 -1.99 22.49 14.47
C VAL A 6 -0.93 21.47 14.06
N ASN A 7 0.33 21.71 14.41
CA ASN A 7 1.41 20.76 14.14
C ASN A 7 1.27 19.46 14.97
N GLU A 8 0.82 19.56 16.22
CA GLU A 8 0.56 18.37 17.05
C GLU A 8 -0.59 17.52 16.51
N GLU A 9 -1.65 18.16 15.98
CA GLU A 9 -2.78 17.44 15.38
C GLU A 9 -2.37 16.71 14.10
N LYS A 10 -1.64 17.39 13.20
CA LYS A 10 -1.08 16.76 12.01
C LYS A 10 -0.14 15.60 12.34
N PHE A 11 0.70 15.77 13.33
CA PHE A 11 1.62 14.71 13.78
C PHE A 11 0.85 13.48 14.28
N ARG A 12 -0.15 13.65 15.13
CA ARG A 12 -1.02 12.54 15.59
C ARG A 12 -1.76 11.87 14.43
N ARG A 13 -2.15 12.63 13.41
CA ARG A 13 -2.76 12.09 12.20
C ARG A 13 -1.75 11.25 11.41
N CYS A 14 -0.50 11.70 11.29
CA CYS A 14 0.58 10.92 10.69
C CYS A 14 0.78 9.58 11.40
N GLU A 15 0.91 9.59 12.73
CA GLU A 15 1.06 8.37 13.53
C GLU A 15 -0.11 7.41 13.34
N LYS A 16 -1.33 7.95 13.28
CA LYS A 16 -2.54 7.16 13.06
C LYS A 16 -2.52 6.47 11.69
N VAL A 17 -2.25 7.21 10.61
CA VAL A 17 -2.20 6.68 9.24
C VAL A 17 -1.12 5.61 9.13
N ILE A 18 0.08 5.85 9.66
CA ILE A 18 1.16 4.86 9.69
C ILE A 18 0.70 3.55 10.33
N LYS A 19 0.10 3.66 11.53
CA LYS A 19 -0.37 2.48 12.27
C LYS A 19 -1.46 1.72 11.49
N GLU A 20 -2.45 2.43 10.96
CA GLU A 20 -3.55 1.84 10.19
C GLU A 20 -3.06 1.13 8.93
N CYS A 21 -2.10 1.73 8.21
CA CYS A 21 -1.47 1.10 7.04
C CYS A 21 -0.70 -0.18 7.42
N ILE A 22 0.07 -0.17 8.50
CA ILE A 22 0.80 -1.35 8.97
C ILE A 22 -0.17 -2.47 9.37
N ASP A 23 -1.19 -2.14 10.18
CA ASP A 23 -2.21 -3.09 10.62
C ASP A 23 -2.95 -3.72 9.43
N PHE A 24 -3.24 -2.91 8.40
CA PHE A 24 -3.89 -3.38 7.18
C PHE A 24 -2.96 -4.27 6.34
N ALA A 25 -1.75 -3.79 6.04
CA ALA A 25 -0.79 -4.50 5.19
C ALA A 25 -0.34 -5.84 5.79
N SER A 26 -0.31 -5.97 7.12
CA SER A 26 0.07 -7.21 7.82
C SER A 26 -0.86 -8.40 7.52
N ARG A 27 -2.02 -8.16 6.92
CA ARG A 27 -2.92 -9.23 6.44
C ARG A 27 -2.42 -9.88 5.14
N PHE A 28 -1.63 -9.15 4.38
CA PHE A 28 -1.17 -9.54 3.03
C PHE A 28 0.33 -9.84 2.99
N LEU A 29 1.12 -9.11 3.77
CA LEU A 29 2.57 -9.11 3.74
C LEU A 29 3.18 -9.87 4.91
N GLU A 30 4.31 -10.51 4.67
CA GLU A 30 5.14 -11.12 5.72
C GLU A 30 6.00 -10.02 6.36
N ILE A 31 5.55 -9.52 7.51
CA ILE A 31 6.25 -8.50 8.28
C ILE A 31 6.70 -9.13 9.59
N ILE A 32 7.99 -9.41 9.71
CA ILE A 32 8.57 -10.08 10.88
C ILE A 32 8.87 -9.04 11.97
N PRO A 33 8.24 -9.12 13.15
CA PRO A 33 8.49 -8.19 14.25
C PRO A 33 9.92 -8.30 14.82
N PRO A 34 10.43 -7.23 15.45
CA PRO A 34 9.83 -5.90 15.57
C PRO A 34 10.00 -5.06 14.31
N LEU A 35 8.94 -4.35 13.90
CA LEU A 35 9.00 -3.28 12.92
C LEU A 35 9.10 -1.94 13.65
N GLN A 36 10.06 -1.10 13.26
CA GLN A 36 10.22 0.25 13.78
C GLN A 36 9.93 1.26 12.67
N VAL A 37 9.19 2.31 13.01
CA VAL A 37 8.96 3.45 12.13
C VAL A 37 9.57 4.69 12.76
N MET A 38 10.40 5.39 12.00
CA MET A 38 11.09 6.59 12.42
C MET A 38 10.72 7.74 11.52
N LEU A 39 10.27 8.83 12.12
CA LEU A 39 10.03 10.09 11.42
C LEU A 39 11.31 10.92 11.50
N GLU A 40 11.87 11.28 10.36
CA GLU A 40 13.16 11.97 10.27
C GLU A 40 12.97 13.33 9.58
N ASP A 41 13.62 14.34 10.15
CA ASP A 41 13.63 15.68 9.57
C ASP A 41 14.45 15.75 8.27
N CYS A 42 14.09 16.69 7.40
CA CYS A 42 14.78 16.96 6.15
C CYS A 42 15.27 18.43 6.16
N PRO A 43 16.53 18.74 5.79
CA PRO A 43 17.52 17.82 5.23
C PRO A 43 18.24 16.97 6.29
N SER A 44 18.49 15.72 5.94
CA SER A 44 19.30 14.79 6.73
C SER A 44 20.25 14.01 5.83
N GLN A 45 21.07 13.14 6.40
CA GLN A 45 21.94 12.26 5.61
C GLN A 45 21.12 11.29 4.76
N ARG A 46 19.98 10.82 5.26
CA ARG A 46 19.06 9.90 4.57
C ARG A 46 18.18 10.64 3.58
N PHE A 47 17.63 11.76 4.00
CA PHE A 47 16.76 12.62 3.19
C PHE A 47 17.46 13.95 2.89
N PRO A 48 18.39 13.99 1.93
CA PRO A 48 19.09 15.24 1.57
C PRO A 48 18.14 16.26 0.91
N THR A 49 17.02 15.81 0.38
CA THR A 49 15.99 16.65 -0.24
C THR A 49 14.59 16.27 0.24
N LYS A 50 13.67 17.21 0.16
CA LYS A 50 12.26 16.99 0.52
C LYS A 50 11.48 16.07 -0.44
N TYR A 51 12.10 15.62 -1.52
CA TYR A 51 11.40 14.81 -2.56
C TYR A 51 11.44 13.30 -2.29
N ASN A 52 12.34 12.85 -1.43
CA ASN A 52 12.36 11.45 -1.02
C ASN A 52 11.35 11.24 0.12
N ALA A 53 10.35 10.42 -0.10
CA ALA A 53 9.25 10.23 0.84
C ALA A 53 9.63 9.33 2.01
N ALA A 54 10.20 8.17 1.71
CA ALA A 54 10.53 7.15 2.69
C ALA A 54 11.70 6.28 2.19
N GLU A 55 12.24 5.47 3.10
CA GLU A 55 13.24 4.43 2.84
C GLU A 55 13.06 3.31 3.88
N SER A 56 13.31 2.06 3.52
CA SER A 56 13.22 0.93 4.45
C SER A 56 14.41 -0.01 4.39
N ASP A 57 14.57 -0.79 5.45
CA ASP A 57 15.35 -2.03 5.47
C ASP A 57 14.45 -3.20 5.91
N ASN A 58 15.01 -4.30 6.35
CA ASN A 58 14.21 -5.48 6.71
C ASN A 58 13.38 -5.33 8.01
N ARG A 59 13.57 -4.25 8.80
CA ARG A 59 12.90 -4.03 10.09
C ARG A 59 12.54 -2.58 10.39
N ASN A 60 12.99 -1.65 9.58
CA ASN A 60 12.80 -0.24 9.82
C ASN A 60 12.20 0.44 8.61
N ILE A 61 11.32 1.40 8.86
CA ILE A 61 10.87 2.39 7.87
C ILE A 61 11.29 3.75 8.39
N TRP A 62 11.97 4.53 7.56
CA TRP A 62 12.22 5.94 7.79
C TRP A 62 11.33 6.76 6.88
N ILE A 63 10.60 7.71 7.43
CA ILE A 63 9.69 8.58 6.70
C ILE A 63 10.19 10.01 6.82
N ASN A 64 10.30 10.71 5.71
CA ASN A 64 10.58 12.13 5.65
C ASN A 64 9.40 12.91 6.25
N LEU A 65 9.54 13.39 7.47
CA LEU A 65 8.49 14.06 8.21
C LEU A 65 7.97 15.33 7.51
N PRO A 66 8.80 16.26 7.03
CA PRO A 66 8.34 17.41 6.24
C PRO A 66 7.53 17.02 5.01
N TRP A 67 7.94 15.98 4.28
CA TRP A 67 7.20 15.47 3.12
C TRP A 67 5.81 14.96 3.52
N MET A 68 5.74 14.20 4.60
CA MET A 68 4.49 13.63 5.11
C MET A 68 3.54 14.72 5.63
N LEU A 69 4.04 15.69 6.41
CA LEU A 69 3.25 16.80 6.93
C LEU A 69 2.67 17.69 5.83
N GLU A 70 3.36 17.83 4.69
CA GLU A 70 2.87 18.57 3.52
C GLU A 70 1.65 17.88 2.88
N ARG A 71 1.58 16.54 2.94
CA ARG A 71 0.59 15.73 2.21
C ARG A 71 -0.56 15.17 3.05
N ILE A 72 -0.39 15.07 4.34
CA ILE A 72 -1.31 14.32 5.20
C ILE A 72 -2.77 14.82 5.18
N ASP A 73 -3.00 16.07 4.79
CA ASP A 73 -4.34 16.65 4.75
C ASP A 73 -5.02 16.47 3.40
N ASP A 74 -4.30 16.71 2.30
CA ASP A 74 -4.87 16.82 0.95
C ASP A 74 -4.49 15.65 0.03
N HIS A 75 -3.44 14.89 0.38
CA HIS A 75 -2.87 13.79 -0.39
C HIS A 75 -2.51 12.61 0.51
N THR A 76 -3.45 12.18 1.36
CA THR A 76 -3.24 11.08 2.29
C THR A 76 -2.96 9.76 1.56
N ASP A 77 -3.58 9.55 0.41
CA ASP A 77 -3.37 8.40 -0.46
C ASP A 77 -1.93 8.31 -1.00
N ASP A 78 -1.24 9.42 -1.27
CA ASP A 78 0.20 9.40 -1.56
C ASP A 78 1.01 8.88 -0.35
N VAL A 79 0.65 9.30 0.87
CA VAL A 79 1.30 8.85 2.10
C VAL A 79 1.09 7.36 2.31
N GLU A 80 -0.14 6.89 2.18
CA GLU A 80 -0.53 5.48 2.29
C GLU A 80 0.20 4.63 1.25
N PHE A 81 0.25 5.09 0.00
CA PHE A 81 0.98 4.43 -1.07
C PHE A 81 2.45 4.20 -0.71
N PHE A 82 3.16 5.23 -0.22
CA PHE A 82 4.56 5.08 0.14
C PHE A 82 4.76 4.17 1.35
N ILE A 83 3.88 4.21 2.34
CA ILE A 83 3.94 3.27 3.46
C ILE A 83 3.76 1.82 2.96
N PHE A 84 2.80 1.55 2.10
CA PHE A 84 2.58 0.22 1.53
C PHE A 84 3.73 -0.23 0.62
N HIS A 85 4.32 0.69 -0.13
CA HIS A 85 5.51 0.45 -0.94
C HIS A 85 6.70 0.01 -0.08
N GLU A 86 7.01 0.72 1.00
CA GLU A 86 8.09 0.37 1.92
C GLU A 86 7.82 -0.94 2.66
N LEU A 87 6.57 -1.17 3.07
CA LEU A 87 6.17 -2.45 3.66
C LEU A 87 6.33 -3.62 2.68
N ARG A 88 6.15 -3.40 1.37
CA ARG A 88 6.45 -4.43 0.36
C ARG A 88 7.94 -4.72 0.26
N HIS A 89 8.82 -3.72 0.38
CA HIS A 89 10.26 -3.95 0.46
C HIS A 89 10.66 -4.77 1.71
N ILE A 90 10.05 -4.48 2.86
CA ILE A 90 10.25 -5.28 4.07
C ILE A 90 9.83 -6.74 3.84
N HIS A 91 8.67 -6.96 3.22
CA HIS A 91 8.21 -8.29 2.87
C HIS A 91 9.19 -9.02 1.94
N GLN A 92 9.68 -8.36 0.89
CA GLN A 92 10.67 -8.92 -0.03
C GLN A 92 11.93 -9.35 0.72
N LEU A 93 12.49 -8.48 1.56
CA LEU A 93 13.68 -8.76 2.36
C LEU A 93 13.45 -9.87 3.40
N ASN A 94 12.28 -9.92 4.01
CA ASN A 94 11.92 -10.99 4.95
C ASN A 94 11.80 -12.34 4.24
N CYS A 95 11.17 -12.40 3.06
CA CYS A 95 11.12 -13.62 2.25
C CYS A 95 12.52 -14.10 1.82
N ILE A 96 13.43 -13.18 1.47
CA ILE A 96 14.83 -13.50 1.19
C ILE A 96 15.52 -14.09 2.43
N GLY A 97 15.32 -13.46 3.59
CA GLY A 97 15.87 -13.94 4.87
C GLY A 97 15.37 -15.33 5.25
N LEU A 98 14.06 -15.58 5.14
CA LEU A 98 13.44 -16.88 5.38
C LEU A 98 14.00 -17.94 4.41
N LYS A 99 14.07 -17.63 3.10
CA LYS A 99 14.67 -18.51 2.10
C LYS A 99 16.12 -18.88 2.46
N ASN A 100 16.92 -17.89 2.83
CA ASN A 100 18.35 -18.08 3.11
C ASN A 100 18.58 -18.84 4.43
N SER A 101 17.62 -18.82 5.35
CA SER A 101 17.63 -19.65 6.58
C SER A 101 16.95 -21.02 6.41
N GLY A 102 16.51 -21.37 5.20
CA GLY A 102 15.86 -22.66 4.92
C GLY A 102 14.45 -22.77 5.49
N GLN A 103 13.80 -21.64 5.82
CA GLN A 103 12.44 -21.60 6.34
C GLN A 103 11.41 -21.45 5.20
N VAL A 104 10.17 -21.78 5.50
CA VAL A 104 9.03 -21.59 4.59
C VAL A 104 8.73 -20.09 4.46
N PHE A 105 8.44 -19.65 3.25
CA PHE A 105 8.06 -18.28 2.94
C PHE A 105 6.85 -18.27 1.99
N PRO A 106 6.04 -17.19 2.00
CA PRO A 106 4.72 -17.17 1.34
C PRO A 106 4.76 -16.90 -0.17
N GLU A 107 5.93 -16.71 -0.76
CA GLU A 107 6.11 -16.32 -2.17
C GLU A 107 6.74 -17.44 -3.01
N GLU A 108 6.58 -17.37 -4.32
CA GLU A 108 7.27 -18.30 -5.22
C GLU A 108 8.79 -18.13 -5.15
N LYS A 109 9.52 -19.25 -5.05
CA LYS A 109 10.98 -19.25 -4.94
C LYS A 109 11.66 -18.43 -6.04
N SER A 110 11.20 -18.59 -7.29
CA SER A 110 11.73 -17.87 -8.44
C SER A 110 11.58 -16.34 -8.33
N ARG A 111 10.50 -15.87 -7.69
CA ARG A 111 10.26 -14.45 -7.41
C ARG A 111 11.23 -13.93 -6.36
N VAL A 112 11.37 -14.67 -5.26
CA VAL A 112 12.30 -14.30 -4.18
C VAL A 112 13.75 -14.27 -4.65
N GLU A 113 14.15 -15.19 -5.54
CA GLU A 113 15.49 -15.18 -6.17
C GLU A 113 15.73 -13.94 -7.04
N LYS A 114 14.71 -13.47 -7.77
CA LYS A 114 14.79 -12.22 -8.54
C LYS A 114 14.92 -11.00 -7.63
N TRP A 115 14.19 -10.95 -6.53
CA TRP A 115 14.32 -9.87 -5.56
C TRP A 115 15.71 -9.85 -4.92
N GLU A 116 16.22 -11.02 -4.51
CA GLU A 116 17.57 -11.11 -3.95
C GLU A 116 18.63 -10.62 -4.94
N TYR A 117 18.52 -11.01 -6.22
CA TYR A 117 19.38 -10.46 -7.26
C TYR A 117 19.23 -8.95 -7.39
N GLY A 118 17.99 -8.43 -7.38
CA GLY A 118 17.69 -7.01 -7.47
C GLY A 118 18.31 -6.21 -6.32
N PHE A 119 18.17 -6.66 -5.07
CA PHE A 119 18.77 -5.98 -3.91
C PHE A 119 20.30 -6.04 -3.92
N ASN A 120 20.90 -7.12 -4.38
CA ASN A 120 22.35 -7.24 -4.49
C ASN A 120 22.95 -6.32 -5.58
N HIS A 121 22.14 -5.86 -6.54
CA HIS A 121 22.52 -4.97 -7.62
C HIS A 121 21.75 -3.65 -7.59
N TYR A 122 21.25 -3.27 -6.41
CA TYR A 122 20.35 -2.14 -6.26
C TYR A 122 21.00 -0.79 -6.60
N VAL A 123 20.39 -0.07 -7.52
CA VAL A 123 20.78 1.29 -7.92
C VAL A 123 19.94 2.29 -7.12
N ARG A 124 20.61 3.04 -6.22
CA ARG A 124 19.94 4.10 -5.46
C ARG A 124 19.60 5.29 -6.34
N ASN A 125 18.49 5.93 -6.06
CA ASN A 125 18.07 7.18 -6.69
C ASN A 125 18.81 8.36 -6.06
N VAL A 126 19.94 8.77 -6.65
CA VAL A 126 20.76 9.89 -6.15
C VAL A 126 20.77 11.09 -7.11
N ASP A 127 20.42 10.87 -8.38
CA ASP A 127 20.35 11.90 -9.43
C ASP A 127 19.35 11.51 -10.54
N ALA A 128 19.12 12.39 -11.49
CA ALA A 128 18.17 12.15 -12.57
C ALA A 128 18.50 10.93 -13.45
N ALA A 129 19.78 10.58 -13.60
CA ALA A 129 20.19 9.43 -14.40
C ALA A 129 19.92 8.11 -13.65
N SER A 130 20.24 8.05 -12.35
CA SER A 130 19.98 6.91 -11.50
C SER A 130 18.49 6.74 -11.20
N GLN A 131 17.70 7.82 -11.20
CA GLN A 131 16.24 7.76 -11.01
C GLN A 131 15.55 6.86 -12.05
N SER A 132 15.88 7.01 -13.32
CA SER A 132 15.32 6.19 -14.39
C SER A 132 15.69 4.70 -14.23
N GLN A 133 16.90 4.41 -13.78
CA GLN A 133 17.34 3.04 -13.51
C GLN A 133 16.69 2.48 -12.25
N ASN A 134 16.58 3.29 -11.19
CA ASN A 134 15.97 2.90 -9.93
C ASN A 134 14.52 2.43 -10.14
N VAL A 135 13.67 3.24 -10.75
CA VAL A 135 12.23 2.94 -10.92
C VAL A 135 11.94 1.73 -11.82
N THR A 136 12.91 1.30 -12.63
CA THR A 136 12.77 0.14 -13.54
C THR A 136 13.30 -1.16 -12.94
N GLN A 137 13.88 -1.14 -11.75
CA GLN A 137 14.33 -2.35 -11.07
C GLN A 137 13.14 -3.24 -10.67
N GLU A 138 13.31 -4.54 -10.74
CA GLU A 138 12.24 -5.53 -10.45
C GLU A 138 11.64 -5.34 -9.06
N VAL A 139 12.47 -5.07 -8.05
CA VAL A 139 12.04 -4.84 -6.66
C VAL A 139 11.17 -3.59 -6.53
N GLU A 140 11.52 -2.51 -7.24
CA GLU A 140 10.77 -1.25 -7.24
C GLU A 140 9.43 -1.38 -7.98
N ILE A 141 9.44 -2.03 -9.14
CA ILE A 141 8.23 -2.25 -9.94
C ILE A 141 7.23 -3.11 -9.14
N ASP A 142 7.72 -4.16 -8.48
CA ASP A 142 6.88 -5.01 -7.62
C ASP A 142 6.33 -4.22 -6.42
N ALA A 143 7.17 -3.43 -5.74
CA ALA A 143 6.74 -2.62 -4.61
C ALA A 143 5.72 -1.54 -5.01
N ASN A 144 5.93 -0.86 -6.14
CA ASN A 144 4.99 0.11 -6.68
C ASN A 144 3.64 -0.54 -7.05
N ALA A 145 3.67 -1.68 -7.75
CA ALA A 145 2.45 -2.39 -8.15
C ALA A 145 1.65 -2.87 -6.92
N TYR A 146 2.35 -3.38 -5.91
CA TYR A 146 1.71 -3.86 -4.68
C TYR A 146 1.19 -2.71 -3.81
N GLY A 147 1.91 -1.59 -3.74
CA GLY A 147 1.47 -0.37 -3.07
C GLY A 147 0.12 0.12 -3.63
N ILE A 148 -0.03 0.18 -4.96
CA ILE A 148 -1.30 0.52 -5.63
C ILE A 148 -2.41 -0.47 -5.26
N VAL A 149 -2.11 -1.77 -5.25
CA VAL A 149 -3.12 -2.77 -4.86
C VAL A 149 -3.60 -2.53 -3.44
N LEU A 150 -2.69 -2.30 -2.50
CA LEU A 150 -3.05 -2.09 -1.09
C LEU A 150 -3.81 -0.78 -0.85
N VAL A 151 -3.43 0.33 -1.50
CA VAL A 151 -4.21 1.59 -1.42
C VAL A 151 -5.64 1.36 -1.91
N ASN A 152 -5.80 0.72 -3.09
CA ASN A 152 -7.12 0.44 -3.63
C ASN A 152 -7.94 -0.52 -2.75
N LEU A 153 -7.32 -1.51 -2.13
CA LEU A 153 -8.00 -2.41 -1.20
C LEU A 153 -8.36 -1.71 0.12
N TYR A 154 -7.50 -0.82 0.59
CA TYR A 154 -7.72 -0.06 1.81
C TYR A 154 -8.93 0.86 1.70
N HIS A 155 -9.07 1.53 0.55
CA HIS A 155 -10.20 2.42 0.23
C HIS A 155 -11.33 1.73 -0.56
N LEU A 156 -11.33 0.40 -0.66
CA LEU A 156 -12.26 -0.35 -1.50
C LEU A 156 -13.74 -0.02 -1.21
N ASP A 157 -14.08 0.24 0.05
CA ASP A 157 -15.44 0.55 0.49
C ASP A 157 -15.69 2.05 0.68
N ASP A 158 -14.72 2.89 0.35
CA ASP A 158 -14.86 4.34 0.38
C ASP A 158 -15.45 4.85 -0.93
N ASP A 159 -16.20 5.97 -0.86
CA ASP A 159 -16.72 6.65 -2.05
C ASP A 159 -15.67 7.60 -2.68
N MET A 160 -14.43 7.52 -2.20
CA MET A 160 -13.34 8.36 -2.68
C MET A 160 -12.74 7.77 -3.96
N GLU A 161 -12.49 8.63 -4.93
CA GLU A 161 -11.61 8.35 -6.04
C GLU A 161 -10.16 8.56 -5.57
N ILE A 162 -9.31 7.58 -5.80
CA ILE A 162 -7.89 7.65 -5.39
C ILE A 162 -7.12 8.40 -6.46
N HIS A 163 -6.52 9.52 -6.07
CA HIS A 163 -5.71 10.36 -6.95
C HIS A 163 -4.28 10.44 -6.43
N LEU A 164 -3.43 9.57 -6.93
CA LEU A 164 -2.01 9.64 -6.64
C LEU A 164 -1.35 10.73 -7.49
N SER A 165 -0.63 11.64 -6.86
CA SER A 165 -0.18 12.90 -7.46
C SER A 165 1.21 12.83 -8.11
N LEU A 166 1.97 11.76 -7.91
CA LEU A 166 3.37 11.68 -8.30
C LEU A 166 3.58 10.89 -9.62
N PRO A 167 4.59 11.21 -10.45
CA PRO A 167 4.85 10.50 -11.71
C PRO A 167 5.17 9.00 -11.54
N ARG A 168 5.75 8.61 -10.40
CA ARG A 168 6.08 7.22 -10.07
C ARG A 168 4.81 6.38 -9.91
N GLU A 169 3.78 6.92 -9.28
CA GLU A 169 2.49 6.26 -9.08
C GLU A 169 1.71 6.16 -10.38
N ALA A 170 1.79 7.15 -11.25
CA ALA A 170 1.21 7.04 -12.58
C ALA A 170 1.81 5.86 -13.36
N ALA A 171 3.12 5.62 -13.23
CA ALA A 171 3.77 4.44 -13.79
C ALA A 171 3.29 3.14 -13.13
N ALA A 172 3.12 3.14 -11.79
CA ALA A 172 2.59 1.99 -11.06
C ALA A 172 1.14 1.68 -11.43
N LEU A 173 0.28 2.69 -11.62
CA LEU A 173 -1.10 2.52 -12.09
C LEU A 173 -1.15 1.90 -13.49
N ALA A 174 -0.19 2.24 -14.36
CA ALA A 174 -0.09 1.67 -15.70
C ALA A 174 0.49 0.25 -15.71
N ASP A 175 1.14 -0.20 -14.62
CA ASP A 175 1.80 -1.50 -14.55
C ASP A 175 0.75 -2.65 -14.61
N PRO A 176 0.87 -3.57 -15.58
CA PRO A 176 -0.03 -4.71 -15.68
C PRO A 176 -0.08 -5.60 -14.44
N ARG A 177 0.97 -5.60 -13.62
CA ARG A 177 1.06 -6.39 -12.38
C ARG A 177 0.07 -5.94 -11.33
N SER A 178 -0.23 -4.63 -11.22
CA SER A 178 -1.27 -4.12 -10.33
C SER A 178 -2.60 -4.83 -10.57
N LYS A 179 -2.98 -4.98 -11.85
CA LYS A 179 -4.20 -5.72 -12.24
C LYS A 179 -4.07 -7.22 -11.98
N GLN A 180 -2.87 -7.78 -12.17
CA GLN A 180 -2.63 -9.20 -11.93
C GLN A 180 -2.81 -9.56 -10.45
N TYR A 181 -2.32 -8.74 -9.52
CA TYR A 181 -2.51 -8.96 -8.08
C TYR A 181 -3.98 -8.99 -7.69
N PHE A 182 -4.81 -8.08 -8.21
CA PHE A 182 -6.25 -8.10 -7.99
C PHE A 182 -6.95 -9.35 -8.51
N GLN A 183 -6.37 -10.02 -9.51
CA GLN A 183 -6.98 -11.16 -10.18
C GLN A 183 -6.48 -12.52 -9.68
N THR A 184 -5.27 -12.60 -9.20
CA THR A 184 -4.55 -13.87 -9.00
C THR A 184 -3.92 -14.04 -7.63
N GLU A 185 -3.58 -12.95 -6.93
CA GLU A 185 -3.00 -13.04 -5.60
C GLU A 185 -4.03 -13.58 -4.61
N LYS A 186 -3.76 -14.77 -4.07
CA LYS A 186 -4.75 -15.49 -3.24
C LYS A 186 -5.28 -14.65 -2.08
N LYS A 187 -4.40 -14.00 -1.31
CA LYS A 187 -4.81 -13.18 -0.16
C LYS A 187 -5.69 -11.99 -0.58
N VAL A 188 -5.41 -11.39 -1.75
CA VAL A 188 -6.22 -10.31 -2.32
C VAL A 188 -7.58 -10.84 -2.75
N VAL A 189 -7.61 -11.98 -3.43
CA VAL A 189 -8.85 -12.63 -3.88
C VAL A 189 -9.72 -13.02 -2.69
N ASP A 190 -9.15 -13.67 -1.67
CA ASP A 190 -9.85 -14.05 -0.45
C ASP A 190 -10.47 -12.82 0.24
N TYR A 191 -9.69 -11.74 0.38
CA TYR A 191 -10.16 -10.48 0.96
C TYR A 191 -11.34 -9.85 0.18
N LEU A 192 -11.26 -9.86 -1.16
CA LEU A 192 -12.35 -9.37 -2.01
C LEU A 192 -13.61 -10.24 -1.86
N GLN A 193 -13.46 -11.55 -1.83
CA GLN A 193 -14.57 -12.50 -1.67
C GLN A 193 -15.27 -12.33 -0.31
N GLU A 194 -14.50 -12.18 0.78
CA GLU A 194 -15.03 -11.92 2.12
C GLU A 194 -15.90 -10.64 2.18
N ARG A 195 -15.66 -9.68 1.27
CA ARG A 195 -16.42 -8.44 1.14
C ARG A 195 -17.53 -8.49 0.08
N GLY A 196 -17.81 -9.68 -0.48
CA GLY A 196 -18.84 -9.87 -1.48
C GLY A 196 -18.51 -9.33 -2.88
N TYR A 197 -17.21 -9.25 -3.22
CA TYR A 197 -16.76 -8.95 -4.57
C TYR A 197 -16.51 -10.25 -5.33
N THR A 198 -16.98 -10.32 -6.58
CA THR A 198 -16.68 -11.46 -7.47
C THR A 198 -15.43 -11.17 -8.29
N THR A 199 -14.46 -12.04 -8.21
CA THR A 199 -13.35 -12.05 -9.16
C THR A 199 -13.77 -12.85 -10.38
N LYS A 200 -13.76 -12.25 -11.58
CA LYS A 200 -13.96 -13.02 -12.81
C LYS A 200 -12.79 -14.00 -12.94
N SER A 201 -13.06 -15.29 -12.74
CA SER A 201 -12.08 -16.33 -13.07
C SER A 201 -11.77 -16.20 -14.56
N SER A 202 -10.49 -16.12 -14.90
CA SER A 202 -10.01 -16.13 -16.26
C SER A 202 -10.39 -17.46 -16.91
N GLN A 203 -11.52 -17.50 -17.62
CA GLN A 203 -11.74 -18.52 -18.63
C GLN A 203 -10.70 -18.26 -19.73
N ALA A 204 -9.76 -19.15 -19.85
CA ALA A 204 -8.79 -19.17 -20.94
C ALA A 204 -9.56 -19.16 -22.28
N GLY A 205 -9.46 -18.07 -23.05
CA GLY A 205 -9.90 -18.08 -24.44
C GLY A 205 -10.73 -16.91 -24.96
N GLN A 206 -10.96 -15.81 -24.22
CA GLN A 206 -11.63 -14.63 -24.80
C GLN A 206 -10.81 -13.33 -24.65
N PRO A 207 -10.88 -12.37 -25.60
CA PRO A 207 -10.15 -11.12 -25.54
C PRO A 207 -10.58 -10.33 -24.30
N LYS A 208 -9.60 -9.95 -23.47
CA LYS A 208 -9.78 -9.34 -22.16
C LYS A 208 -10.46 -7.97 -22.29
N GLN A 209 -11.72 -7.88 -21.91
CA GLN A 209 -12.30 -6.61 -21.49
C GLN A 209 -11.72 -6.25 -20.11
N SER A 210 -11.44 -4.97 -19.89
CA SER A 210 -10.96 -4.44 -18.60
C SER A 210 -11.82 -4.98 -17.46
N GLY A 211 -11.22 -5.78 -16.59
CA GLY A 211 -11.95 -6.42 -15.49
C GLY A 211 -12.31 -5.41 -14.42
N THR A 212 -13.53 -4.92 -14.44
CA THR A 212 -14.13 -4.20 -13.32
C THR A 212 -14.61 -5.24 -12.31
N TYR A 213 -14.18 -5.15 -11.05
CA TYR A 213 -14.75 -5.96 -9.98
C TYR A 213 -16.18 -5.51 -9.73
N ILE A 214 -17.14 -6.45 -9.82
CA ILE A 214 -18.56 -6.17 -9.61
C ILE A 214 -18.93 -6.72 -8.24
N ARG A 215 -19.34 -5.84 -7.35
CA ARG A 215 -19.90 -6.22 -6.05
C ARG A 215 -21.25 -6.91 -6.26
N GLU A 216 -21.48 -8.06 -5.63
CA GLU A 216 -22.75 -8.79 -5.73
C GLU A 216 -23.93 -8.03 -5.12
N HIS A 217 -23.67 -7.20 -4.10
CA HIS A 217 -24.66 -6.40 -3.42
C HIS A 217 -24.46 -4.91 -3.67
N LYS A 218 -25.57 -4.18 -3.76
CA LYS A 218 -25.53 -2.72 -3.93
C LYS A 218 -24.80 -2.07 -2.75
N LYS A 219 -23.76 -1.31 -3.02
CA LYS A 219 -22.99 -0.57 -2.01
C LYS A 219 -23.91 0.37 -1.21
N ILE A 220 -23.86 0.28 0.11
CA ILE A 220 -24.60 1.18 0.98
C ILE A 220 -23.70 2.38 1.27
N SER A 221 -24.16 3.59 0.88
CA SER A 221 -23.43 4.81 1.17
C SER A 221 -23.14 4.94 2.67
N PRO A 222 -21.92 5.29 3.10
CA PRO A 222 -21.56 5.47 4.51
C PRO A 222 -22.50 6.42 5.26
N ASN A 223 -23.07 7.38 4.56
CA ASN A 223 -24.01 8.37 5.13
C ASN A 223 -25.50 8.00 4.99
N ALA A 224 -25.82 6.90 4.30
CA ALA A 224 -27.20 6.42 4.19
C ALA A 224 -27.74 5.93 5.54
N PRO A 225 -29.07 5.89 5.72
CA PRO A 225 -29.69 5.23 6.87
C PRO A 225 -29.24 3.77 6.94
N CYS A 226 -28.91 3.29 8.14
CA CYS A 226 -28.47 1.92 8.31
C CYS A 226 -29.61 0.93 8.00
N PRO A 227 -29.40 -0.10 7.17
CA PRO A 227 -30.45 -1.07 6.84
C PRO A 227 -30.92 -1.92 8.01
N CYS A 228 -30.22 -1.87 9.17
CA CYS A 228 -30.68 -2.54 10.40
C CYS A 228 -31.87 -1.84 11.07
N GLY A 229 -32.35 -0.71 10.56
CA GLY A 229 -33.50 0.03 11.12
C GLY A 229 -33.20 0.88 12.35
N SER A 230 -31.92 1.03 12.74
CA SER A 230 -31.55 1.79 13.96
C SER A 230 -31.69 3.31 13.83
N GLY A 231 -32.03 3.85 12.64
CA GLY A 231 -32.07 5.28 12.35
C GLY A 231 -30.70 5.98 12.30
N LYS A 232 -29.61 5.28 12.60
CA LYS A 232 -28.25 5.81 12.53
C LYS A 232 -27.70 5.73 11.11
N LYS A 233 -26.71 6.58 10.77
CA LYS A 233 -25.96 6.45 9.51
C LYS A 233 -25.20 5.13 9.48
N PHE A 234 -25.13 4.49 8.32
CA PHE A 234 -24.49 3.18 8.14
C PHE A 234 -23.07 3.13 8.72
N LYS A 235 -22.23 4.13 8.42
CA LYS A 235 -20.87 4.25 8.97
C LYS A 235 -20.77 4.30 10.49
N LYS A 236 -21.83 4.71 11.17
CA LYS A 236 -21.89 4.82 12.64
C LYS A 236 -22.65 3.66 13.30
N CYS A 237 -23.04 2.65 12.55
CA CYS A 237 -23.85 1.54 13.02
C CYS A 237 -23.30 0.18 12.62
N CYS A 238 -23.56 -0.29 11.41
CA CYS A 238 -23.25 -1.66 10.99
C CYS A 238 -22.06 -1.78 10.01
N ARG A 239 -21.45 -0.68 9.60
CA ARG A 239 -20.25 -0.72 8.77
C ARG A 239 -19.11 -1.37 9.59
N GLY A 240 -18.46 -2.39 9.03
CA GLY A 240 -17.39 -3.15 9.68
C GLY A 240 -17.88 -4.32 10.57
N ASN A 241 -19.20 -4.57 10.64
CA ASN A 241 -19.75 -5.70 11.41
C ASN A 241 -20.07 -6.93 10.53
N GLY A 242 -19.65 -6.94 9.27
CA GLY A 242 -19.77 -8.08 8.35
C GLY A 242 -21.19 -8.43 7.87
N LYS A 243 -22.23 -7.76 8.39
CA LYS A 243 -23.62 -8.09 8.06
C LYS A 243 -24.16 -7.39 6.81
N TYR A 244 -23.59 -6.23 6.46
CA TYR A 244 -24.01 -5.40 5.32
C TYR A 244 -22.79 -4.74 4.64
N ASP A 245 -21.57 -5.21 4.95
CA ASP A 245 -20.32 -4.71 4.37
C ASP A 245 -20.03 -5.30 2.99
#